data_42cc73383b982bf1f96465462e99ad8d
#
_entry.id   42cc73383b982bf1f96465462e99ad8d
#
_cell.length_a   1.000
_cell.length_b   1.000
_cell.length_c   1.000
_cell.angle_alpha   90.00
_cell.angle_beta   90.00
_cell.angle_gamma   90.00
#
_symmetry.space_group_name_H-M   'P 1'
#
loop_
_entity.id
_entity.type
_entity.pdbx_description
1 polymer ?
#
loop_
_entity_poly.entity_id
_entity_poly.type
_entity_poly.pdbx_seq_one_letter_code
_entity_poly.pdbx_strand_id
1 'polypeptide(L)'
;MTIYSVSDAYKTAIRARTRTDRVTGTLTLTNGTVLNLDAADLMSGSLTLDNQCVTGEELAFGCAYLGQAALNLRTDLSRHAFYGAKLVLHYGLQLPGGRWETVPLGVYTVAEAERRALYVSIKAYDNILALQQKYDGTTMQGTAYALLGQIAEACGLTLGQTEAEIGALNPNAALV
;
A
#
# COMPACT_ATOMS: atom_id res chain seq x y z
N MET A 1 -5.66 3.00 14.75
CA MET A 1 -4.90 2.00 13.97
C MET A 1 -5.72 0.72 13.92
N THR A 2 -6.26 0.37 12.76
CA THR A 2 -7.05 -0.87 12.64
C THR A 2 -6.09 -2.06 12.64
N ILE A 3 -6.12 -2.85 13.72
CA ILE A 3 -5.34 -4.09 13.80
C ILE A 3 -6.07 -5.13 12.98
N TYR A 4 -5.42 -5.67 11.95
CA TYR A 4 -5.96 -6.76 11.17
C TYR A 4 -6.03 -8.03 12.00
N SER A 5 -7.24 -8.54 12.22
CA SER A 5 -7.46 -9.75 13.03
C SER A 5 -7.24 -11.00 12.20
N VAL A 6 -6.42 -11.90 12.69
CA VAL A 6 -6.17 -13.23 12.11
C VAL A 6 -6.58 -14.33 13.07
N SER A 7 -6.91 -15.51 12.54
CA SER A 7 -7.29 -16.68 13.34
C SER A 7 -6.13 -17.21 14.18
N ASP A 8 -6.44 -17.94 15.25
CA ASP A 8 -5.40 -18.61 16.05
C ASP A 8 -4.68 -19.70 15.26
N ALA A 9 -5.37 -20.31 14.30
CA ALA A 9 -4.77 -21.25 13.36
C ALA A 9 -3.70 -20.56 12.49
N TYR A 10 -3.96 -19.33 12.03
CA TYR A 10 -2.99 -18.51 11.31
C TYR A 10 -1.77 -18.19 12.18
N LYS A 11 -2.01 -17.73 13.43
CA LYS A 11 -0.92 -17.41 14.38
C LYS A 11 -0.02 -18.61 14.66
N THR A 12 -0.61 -19.81 14.68
CA THR A 12 0.13 -21.06 14.85
C THR A 12 0.89 -21.43 13.59
N ALA A 13 0.24 -21.38 12.44
CA ALA A 13 0.82 -21.77 11.15
C ALA A 13 1.98 -20.85 10.75
N ILE A 14 1.89 -19.53 10.99
CA ILE A 14 2.96 -18.58 10.63
C ILE A 14 4.25 -18.81 11.43
N ARG A 15 4.14 -19.39 12.62
CA ARG A 15 5.29 -19.74 13.48
C ARG A 15 5.86 -21.12 13.18
N ALA A 16 5.17 -21.91 12.37
CA ALA A 16 5.63 -23.26 12.02
C ALA A 16 6.93 -23.20 11.21
N ARG A 17 7.81 -24.18 11.44
CA ARG A 17 9.10 -24.31 10.73
C ARG A 17 8.89 -24.54 9.22
N THR A 18 7.85 -25.29 8.88
CA THR A 18 7.46 -25.56 7.49
C THR A 18 6.10 -24.94 7.26
N ARG A 19 5.99 -24.09 6.24
CA ARG A 19 4.73 -23.43 5.86
C ARG A 19 4.64 -23.30 4.36
N THR A 20 3.42 -23.27 3.85
CA THR A 20 3.12 -22.99 2.46
C THR A 20 2.45 -21.62 2.41
N ASP A 21 3.03 -20.71 1.67
CA ASP A 21 2.55 -19.35 1.52
C ASP A 21 2.48 -18.95 0.04
N ARG A 22 1.70 -17.92 -0.22
CA ARG A 22 1.57 -17.32 -1.56
C ARG A 22 1.27 -15.85 -1.46
N VAL A 23 1.64 -15.12 -2.50
CA VAL A 23 1.16 -13.76 -2.71
C VAL A 23 0.12 -13.79 -3.82
N THR A 24 -0.97 -13.08 -3.60
CA THR A 24 -2.02 -12.83 -4.59
C THR A 24 -2.34 -11.35 -4.61
N GLY A 25 -3.01 -10.89 -5.65
CA GLY A 25 -3.40 -9.49 -5.72
C GLY A 25 -4.32 -9.20 -6.88
N THR A 26 -4.64 -7.93 -7.00
CA THR A 26 -5.35 -7.40 -8.17
C THR A 26 -4.63 -6.15 -8.66
N LEU A 27 -4.57 -6.00 -9.97
CA LEU A 27 -4.05 -4.82 -10.63
C LEU A 27 -5.16 -4.23 -11.48
N THR A 28 -5.69 -3.08 -11.06
CA THR A 28 -6.73 -2.36 -11.79
C THR A 28 -6.07 -1.30 -12.65
N LEU A 29 -6.11 -1.48 -13.95
CA LEU A 29 -5.58 -0.53 -14.92
C LEU A 29 -6.45 0.75 -14.97
N THR A 30 -5.90 1.83 -15.48
CA THR A 30 -6.60 3.12 -15.60
C THR A 30 -7.83 3.09 -16.52
N ASN A 31 -7.89 2.12 -17.44
CA ASN A 31 -9.06 1.86 -18.30
C ASN A 31 -10.15 1.02 -17.61
N GLY A 32 -9.99 0.67 -16.34
CA GLY A 32 -10.93 -0.15 -15.57
C GLY A 32 -10.72 -1.66 -15.69
N THR A 33 -9.80 -2.13 -16.54
CA THR A 33 -9.50 -3.56 -16.63
C THR A 33 -8.86 -4.07 -15.33
N VAL A 34 -9.38 -5.16 -14.79
CA VAL A 34 -8.83 -5.80 -13.56
C VAL A 34 -8.09 -7.06 -13.95
N LEU A 35 -6.84 -7.14 -13.57
CA LEU A 35 -5.98 -8.31 -13.69
C LEU A 35 -5.85 -8.96 -12.32
N ASN A 36 -6.23 -10.23 -12.21
CA ASN A 36 -5.96 -11.00 -10.98
C ASN A 36 -4.53 -11.52 -11.06
N LEU A 37 -3.80 -11.35 -9.98
CA LEU A 37 -2.40 -11.75 -9.86
C LEU A 37 -2.27 -12.97 -8.95
N ASP A 38 -1.62 -13.98 -9.45
CA ASP A 38 -1.27 -15.19 -8.69
C ASP A 38 0.20 -15.59 -8.91
N ALA A 39 0.56 -16.77 -8.44
CA ALA A 39 1.93 -17.28 -8.55
C ALA A 39 2.38 -17.55 -9.99
N ALA A 40 1.45 -17.70 -10.95
CA ALA A 40 1.79 -17.88 -12.37
C ALA A 40 2.16 -16.56 -13.03
N ASP A 41 1.51 -15.47 -12.59
CA ASP A 41 1.72 -14.13 -13.14
C ASP A 41 2.96 -13.46 -12.55
N LEU A 42 3.23 -13.73 -11.26
CA LEU A 42 4.36 -13.15 -10.55
C LEU A 42 5.64 -13.98 -10.75
N MET A 43 6.75 -13.33 -11.03
CA MET A 43 8.04 -14.01 -11.01
C MET A 43 8.44 -14.32 -9.57
N SER A 44 8.76 -15.57 -9.32
CA SER A 44 9.18 -16.03 -7.99
C SER A 44 10.34 -15.20 -7.44
N GLY A 45 10.23 -14.78 -6.17
CA GLY A 45 11.25 -13.99 -5.49
C GLY A 45 11.38 -12.54 -5.97
N SER A 46 10.50 -12.07 -6.86
CA SER A 46 10.59 -10.71 -7.38
C SER A 46 9.84 -9.67 -6.55
N LEU A 47 8.92 -10.08 -5.68
CA LEU A 47 8.19 -9.15 -4.84
C LEU A 47 9.08 -8.63 -3.72
N THR A 48 9.22 -7.33 -3.67
CA THR A 48 9.85 -6.61 -2.57
C THR A 48 8.85 -5.58 -2.03
N LEU A 49 8.67 -5.56 -0.72
CA LEU A 49 7.89 -4.55 -0.03
C LEU A 49 8.84 -3.77 0.88
N ASP A 50 8.87 -2.47 0.72
CA ASP A 50 9.66 -1.57 1.53
C ASP A 50 8.71 -0.58 2.23
N ASN A 51 8.54 -0.78 3.52
CA ASN A 51 7.69 0.03 4.39
C ASN A 51 8.55 0.60 5.52
N GLN A 52 9.59 1.34 5.17
CA GLN A 52 10.47 1.96 6.15
C GLN A 52 9.74 3.11 6.84
N CYS A 53 9.97 3.26 8.14
CA CYS A 53 9.55 4.44 8.90
C CYS A 53 10.69 5.43 9.14
N VAL A 54 11.88 5.14 8.63
CA VAL A 54 13.09 5.99 8.69
C VAL A 54 13.92 5.80 7.44
N THR A 55 14.52 6.88 6.94
CA THR A 55 15.45 6.85 5.79
C THR A 55 16.93 6.89 6.22
N GLY A 56 17.22 6.86 7.51
CA GLY A 56 18.56 6.92 8.06
C GLY A 56 18.66 6.21 9.40
N GLU A 57 19.75 6.45 10.11
CA GLU A 57 19.99 5.84 11.44
C GLU A 57 19.14 6.50 12.55
N GLU A 58 18.58 7.68 12.30
CA GLU A 58 17.79 8.43 13.28
C GLU A 58 16.32 8.46 12.93
N LEU A 59 15.46 8.25 13.93
CA LEU A 59 14.02 8.40 13.81
C LEU A 59 13.66 9.87 13.75
N ALA A 60 13.15 10.35 12.62
CA ALA A 60 12.67 11.71 12.48
C ALA A 60 11.15 11.76 12.69
N PHE A 61 10.72 12.50 13.73
CA PHE A 61 9.30 12.74 13.98
C PHE A 61 8.74 13.75 12.96
N GLY A 62 7.50 13.50 12.53
CA GLY A 62 6.81 14.37 11.55
C GLY A 62 7.20 14.11 10.09
N CYS A 63 7.97 13.07 9.81
CA CYS A 63 8.26 12.63 8.46
C CYS A 63 7.31 11.51 8.04
N ALA A 64 6.83 11.59 6.80
CA ALA A 64 6.08 10.51 6.15
C ALA A 64 6.96 9.89 5.06
N TYR A 65 7.10 8.56 5.10
CA TYR A 65 7.90 7.82 4.13
C TYR A 65 6.98 7.05 3.20
N LEU A 66 7.33 7.04 1.91
CA LEU A 66 6.61 6.28 0.90
C LEU A 66 6.84 4.78 1.10
N GLY A 67 5.75 4.03 1.30
CA GLY A 67 5.79 2.59 1.15
C GLY A 67 5.92 2.22 -0.32
N GLN A 68 6.82 1.30 -0.64
CA GLN A 68 7.09 0.84 -2.00
C GLN A 68 6.80 -0.65 -2.14
N ALA A 69 6.16 -1.01 -3.24
CA ALA A 69 6.08 -2.38 -3.73
C ALA A 69 6.78 -2.48 -5.08
N ALA A 70 7.71 -3.42 -5.23
CA ALA A 70 8.33 -3.73 -6.51
C ALA A 70 8.11 -5.20 -6.84
N LEU A 71 7.77 -5.50 -8.09
CA LEU A 71 7.52 -6.86 -8.57
C LEU A 71 7.76 -6.98 -10.07
N ASN A 72 7.98 -8.22 -10.52
CA ASN A 72 8.07 -8.55 -11.94
C ASN A 72 6.85 -9.38 -12.35
N LEU A 73 6.11 -8.87 -13.31
CA LEU A 73 4.86 -9.45 -13.81
C LEU A 73 5.07 -10.06 -15.18
N ARG A 74 4.72 -11.34 -15.33
CA ARG A 74 4.66 -12.02 -16.63
C ARG A 74 3.41 -11.56 -17.37
N THR A 75 3.59 -10.86 -18.45
CA THR A 75 2.46 -10.32 -19.22
C THR A 75 2.91 -9.88 -20.61
N ASP A 76 2.00 -9.94 -21.55
CA ASP A 76 2.20 -9.43 -22.93
C ASP A 76 1.75 -7.97 -23.07
N LEU A 77 1.13 -7.39 -22.02
CA LEU A 77 0.68 -6.01 -22.04
C LEU A 77 1.85 -5.04 -22.16
N SER A 78 1.64 -3.94 -22.87
CA SER A 78 2.60 -2.85 -22.95
C SER A 78 2.82 -2.23 -21.56
N ARG A 79 4.06 -1.84 -21.26
CA ARG A 79 4.40 -1.11 -20.02
C ARG A 79 3.53 0.11 -19.78
N HIS A 80 3.07 0.76 -20.85
CA HIS A 80 2.25 1.98 -20.76
C HIS A 80 0.87 1.74 -20.15
N ALA A 81 0.36 0.49 -20.18
CA ALA A 81 -0.90 0.14 -19.56
C ALA A 81 -0.87 0.18 -18.03
N PHE A 82 0.32 0.11 -17.44
CA PHE A 82 0.49 -0.03 -16.00
C PHE A 82 0.63 1.30 -15.24
N TYR A 83 0.98 2.40 -15.91
CA TYR A 83 1.13 3.69 -15.25
C TYR A 83 -0.20 4.15 -14.64
N GLY A 84 -0.17 4.51 -13.35
CA GLY A 84 -1.36 4.91 -12.60
C GLY A 84 -2.29 3.77 -12.20
N ALA A 85 -1.96 2.51 -12.56
CA ALA A 85 -2.74 1.35 -12.16
C ALA A 85 -2.72 1.15 -10.65
N LYS A 86 -3.84 0.68 -10.09
CA LYS A 86 -3.98 0.39 -8.67
C LYS A 86 -3.64 -1.07 -8.39
N LEU A 87 -2.62 -1.28 -7.57
CA LEU A 87 -2.13 -2.59 -7.16
C LEU A 87 -2.56 -2.88 -5.72
N VAL A 88 -3.30 -3.96 -5.51
CA VAL A 88 -3.69 -4.45 -4.18
C VAL A 88 -3.03 -5.80 -3.98
N LEU A 89 -2.28 -5.97 -2.89
CA LEU A 89 -1.54 -7.19 -2.59
C LEU A 89 -2.02 -7.84 -1.30
N HIS A 90 -2.01 -9.16 -1.29
CA HIS A 90 -2.36 -9.99 -0.15
C HIS A 90 -1.32 -11.10 0.04
N TYR A 91 -0.97 -11.37 1.28
CA TYR A 91 -0.20 -12.56 1.67
C TYR A 91 -1.16 -13.63 2.16
N GLY A 92 -1.09 -14.80 1.57
CA GLY A 92 -1.88 -15.97 1.94
C GLY A 92 -1.02 -17.03 2.60
N LEU A 93 -1.51 -17.59 3.69
CA LEU A 93 -0.91 -18.71 4.40
C LEU A 93 -1.85 -19.91 4.36
N GLN A 94 -1.33 -21.08 3.99
CA GLN A 94 -2.10 -22.30 4.03
C GLN A 94 -2.20 -22.83 5.46
N LEU A 95 -3.43 -22.98 5.93
CA LEU A 95 -3.73 -23.53 7.24
C LEU A 95 -3.85 -25.05 7.20
N PRO A 96 -3.79 -25.73 8.36
CA PRO A 96 -4.12 -27.13 8.46
C PRO A 96 -5.48 -27.44 7.81
N GLY A 97 -5.55 -28.50 7.01
CA GLY A 97 -6.72 -28.83 6.20
C GLY A 97 -6.78 -28.17 4.82
N GLY A 98 -5.72 -27.47 4.40
CA GLY A 98 -5.57 -26.92 3.05
C GLY A 98 -6.27 -25.60 2.81
N ARG A 99 -6.98 -25.04 3.79
CA ARG A 99 -7.64 -23.73 3.68
C ARG A 99 -6.60 -22.60 3.65
N TRP A 100 -6.86 -21.57 2.87
CA TRP A 100 -6.04 -20.37 2.83
C TRP A 100 -6.67 -19.25 3.68
N GLU A 101 -5.84 -18.60 4.45
CA GLU A 101 -6.20 -17.34 5.13
C GLU A 101 -5.25 -16.25 4.62
N THR A 102 -5.82 -15.09 4.26
CA THR A 102 -5.09 -14.01 3.62
C THR A 102 -5.08 -12.76 4.47
N VAL A 103 -3.97 -12.04 4.46
CA VAL A 103 -3.83 -10.73 5.09
C VAL A 103 -3.45 -9.69 4.04
N PRO A 104 -3.97 -8.45 4.12
CA PRO A 104 -3.58 -7.39 3.20
C PRO A 104 -2.12 -6.99 3.43
N LEU A 105 -1.38 -6.82 2.34
CA LEU A 105 -0.01 -6.28 2.35
C LEU A 105 0.00 -4.78 2.06
N GLY A 106 -0.97 -4.29 1.31
CA GLY A 106 -1.11 -2.88 1.01
C GLY A 106 -1.82 -2.60 -0.29
N VAL A 107 -2.06 -1.31 -0.50
CA VAL A 107 -2.62 -0.74 -1.72
C VAL A 107 -1.62 0.28 -2.25
N TYR A 108 -1.25 0.13 -3.50
CA TYR A 108 -0.19 0.92 -4.14
C TYR A 108 -0.67 1.45 -5.49
N THR A 109 -0.07 2.55 -5.94
CA THR A 109 -0.26 3.09 -7.29
C THR A 109 1.02 2.90 -8.09
N VAL A 110 0.92 2.31 -9.25
CA VAL A 110 2.08 2.07 -10.14
C VAL A 110 2.59 3.40 -10.70
N ALA A 111 3.84 3.72 -10.38
CA ALA A 111 4.52 4.90 -10.87
C ALA A 111 5.56 4.59 -11.94
N GLU A 112 6.19 3.41 -11.86
CA GLU A 112 7.22 3.01 -12.81
C GLU A 112 6.88 1.63 -13.40
N ALA A 113 7.04 1.49 -14.71
CA ALA A 113 6.91 0.22 -15.41
C ALA A 113 7.96 0.11 -16.50
N GLU A 114 8.78 -0.94 -16.46
CA GLU A 114 9.84 -1.19 -17.43
C GLU A 114 9.65 -2.56 -18.10
N ARG A 115 9.57 -2.58 -19.44
CA ARG A 115 9.49 -3.83 -20.20
C ARG A 115 10.86 -4.49 -20.25
N ARG A 116 10.90 -5.73 -19.82
CA ARG A 116 11.98 -6.68 -20.03
C ARG A 116 11.54 -7.75 -21.03
N ALA A 117 12.44 -8.61 -21.47
CA ALA A 117 12.12 -9.59 -22.52
C ALA A 117 10.89 -10.47 -22.18
N LEU A 118 10.80 -10.96 -20.93
CA LEU A 118 9.78 -11.94 -20.52
C LEU A 118 8.78 -11.39 -19.48
N TYR A 119 8.98 -10.16 -18.99
CA TYR A 119 8.15 -9.59 -17.93
C TYR A 119 8.15 -8.06 -17.98
N VAL A 120 7.26 -7.48 -17.22
CA VAL A 120 7.28 -6.05 -16.90
C VAL A 120 7.70 -5.89 -15.44
N SER A 121 8.76 -5.14 -15.20
CA SER A 121 9.16 -4.73 -13.85
C SER A 121 8.33 -3.53 -13.45
N ILE A 122 7.66 -3.62 -12.31
CA ILE A 122 6.75 -2.60 -11.79
C ILE A 122 7.27 -2.12 -10.45
N LYS A 123 7.26 -0.79 -10.26
CA LYS A 123 7.36 -0.16 -8.95
C LYS A 123 6.09 0.65 -8.67
N ALA A 124 5.54 0.43 -7.53
CA ALA A 124 4.32 1.07 -7.07
C ALA A 124 4.53 1.64 -5.66
N TYR A 125 3.89 2.75 -5.38
CA TYR A 125 3.99 3.46 -4.12
C TYR A 125 2.63 3.55 -3.46
N ASP A 126 2.61 3.65 -2.14
CA ASP A 126 1.38 3.81 -1.37
C ASP A 126 0.72 5.18 -1.61
N ASN A 127 -0.39 5.43 -0.93
CA ASN A 127 -1.16 6.66 -1.11
C ASN A 127 -0.42 7.92 -0.64
N ILE A 128 0.70 7.80 0.09
CA ILE A 128 1.54 8.94 0.47
C ILE A 128 2.12 9.63 -0.78
N LEU A 129 2.30 8.88 -1.88
CA LEU A 129 2.70 9.47 -3.16
C LEU A 129 1.78 10.61 -3.61
N ALA A 130 0.49 10.50 -3.36
CA ALA A 130 -0.47 11.55 -3.72
C ALA A 130 -0.26 12.87 -2.94
N LEU A 131 0.38 12.80 -1.77
CA LEU A 131 0.72 13.99 -0.97
C LEU A 131 1.96 14.72 -1.49
N GLN A 132 2.70 14.16 -2.45
CA GLN A 132 3.89 14.79 -3.06
C GLN A 132 3.52 15.84 -4.12
N GLN A 133 2.42 16.53 -3.95
CA GLN A 133 2.03 17.65 -4.82
C GLN A 133 2.05 18.96 -4.05
N LYS A 134 2.24 20.07 -4.78
CA LYS A 134 2.18 21.39 -4.19
C LYS A 134 0.75 21.65 -3.73
N TYR A 135 0.57 21.92 -2.46
CA TYR A 135 -0.70 22.38 -1.92
C TYR A 135 -0.83 23.88 -2.15
N ASP A 136 -1.87 24.28 -2.85
CA ASP A 136 -2.14 25.68 -3.18
C ASP A 136 -3.26 26.28 -2.31
N GLY A 137 -3.35 25.83 -1.06
CA GLY A 137 -4.34 26.31 -0.10
C GLY A 137 -4.01 27.71 0.39
N THR A 138 -4.88 28.66 0.08
CA THR A 138 -4.69 30.06 0.44
C THR A 138 -5.04 30.38 1.90
N THR A 139 -5.78 29.53 2.58
CA THR A 139 -6.20 29.76 3.97
C THR A 139 -6.42 28.46 4.70
N MET A 140 -5.42 28.01 5.44
CA MET A 140 -5.58 26.92 6.39
C MET A 140 -6.19 27.46 7.68
N GLN A 141 -7.48 27.24 7.90
CA GLN A 141 -8.17 27.61 9.16
C GLN A 141 -8.96 26.42 9.66
N GLY A 142 -8.92 26.15 10.94
CA GLY A 142 -9.71 25.12 11.57
C GLY A 142 -8.90 24.20 12.50
N THR A 143 -9.54 23.09 12.88
CA THR A 143 -8.91 22.04 13.69
C THR A 143 -7.89 21.25 12.85
N ALA A 144 -6.95 20.56 13.49
CA ALA A 144 -6.00 19.68 12.81
C ALA A 144 -6.73 18.65 11.92
N TYR A 145 -7.85 18.13 12.36
CA TYR A 145 -8.68 17.20 11.57
C TYR A 145 -9.22 17.87 10.29
N ALA A 146 -9.76 19.08 10.41
CA ALA A 146 -10.30 19.81 9.26
C ALA A 146 -9.21 20.12 8.23
N LEU A 147 -8.02 20.53 8.68
CA LEU A 147 -6.87 20.81 7.81
C LEU A 147 -6.37 19.56 7.10
N LEU A 148 -6.23 18.45 7.84
CA LEU A 148 -5.86 17.15 7.24
C LEU A 148 -6.90 16.68 6.24
N GLY A 149 -8.20 16.92 6.53
CA GLY A 149 -9.30 16.63 5.61
C GLY A 149 -9.19 17.41 4.30
N GLN A 150 -8.94 18.71 4.37
CA GLN A 150 -8.74 19.56 3.19
C GLN A 150 -7.53 19.12 2.35
N ILE A 151 -6.41 18.79 2.99
CA ILE A 151 -5.22 18.29 2.29
C ILE A 151 -5.51 16.93 1.63
N ALA A 152 -6.15 16.02 2.36
CA ALA A 152 -6.51 14.71 1.82
C ALA A 152 -7.44 14.84 0.62
N GLU A 153 -8.49 15.66 0.71
CA GLU A 153 -9.45 15.90 -0.37
C GLU A 153 -8.75 16.50 -1.61
N ALA A 154 -7.89 17.51 -1.42
CA ALA A 154 -7.10 18.11 -2.51
C ALA A 154 -6.19 17.07 -3.20
N CYS A 155 -5.77 16.05 -2.48
CA CYS A 155 -4.95 14.94 -2.98
C CYS A 155 -5.77 13.74 -3.50
N GLY A 156 -7.11 13.82 -3.48
CA GLY A 156 -7.98 12.71 -3.85
C GLY A 156 -7.93 11.54 -2.85
N LEU A 157 -7.57 11.82 -1.60
CA LEU A 157 -7.47 10.85 -0.53
C LEU A 157 -8.61 11.01 0.49
N THR A 158 -8.82 9.97 1.29
CA THR A 158 -9.76 9.99 2.41
C THR A 158 -9.00 9.72 3.70
N LEU A 159 -9.28 10.49 4.74
CA LEU A 159 -8.73 10.21 6.07
C LEU A 159 -9.32 8.90 6.60
N GLY A 160 -8.43 8.01 7.05
CA GLY A 160 -8.82 6.74 7.68
C GLY A 160 -9.11 6.87 9.17
N GLN A 161 -8.85 8.02 9.77
CA GLN A 161 -9.03 8.30 11.19
C GLN A 161 -10.20 9.25 11.39
N THR A 162 -10.88 9.10 12.52
CA THR A 162 -11.98 9.97 12.92
C THR A 162 -11.45 11.26 13.59
N GLU A 163 -12.30 12.29 13.67
CA GLU A 163 -11.97 13.53 14.36
C GLU A 163 -11.59 13.30 15.84
N ALA A 164 -12.28 12.39 16.52
CA ALA A 164 -11.98 12.05 17.92
C ALA A 164 -10.60 11.45 18.10
N GLU A 165 -10.15 10.60 17.15
CA GLU A 165 -8.82 9.99 17.20
C GLU A 165 -7.72 11.02 16.94
N ILE A 166 -7.91 11.91 15.97
CA ILE A 166 -6.93 12.97 15.65
C ILE A 166 -6.92 14.04 16.75
N GLY A 167 -8.08 14.44 17.24
CA GLY A 167 -8.19 15.40 18.33
C GLY A 167 -7.57 14.92 19.64
N ALA A 168 -7.64 13.62 19.92
CA ALA A 168 -6.98 13.01 21.08
C ALA A 168 -5.44 13.01 20.95
N LEU A 169 -4.91 12.94 19.72
CA LEU A 169 -3.47 13.00 19.46
C LEU A 169 -2.91 14.41 19.56
N ASN A 170 -3.73 15.44 19.37
CA ASN A 170 -3.28 16.82 19.39
C ASN A 170 -4.35 17.77 19.99
N PRO A 171 -4.61 17.69 21.31
CA PRO A 171 -5.70 18.42 21.97
C PRO A 171 -5.54 19.95 21.93
N ASN A 172 -4.38 20.49 21.59
CA ASN A 172 -4.06 21.92 21.64
C ASN A 172 -3.74 22.54 20.27
N ALA A 173 -3.93 21.82 19.18
CA ALA A 173 -3.62 22.36 17.86
C ALA A 173 -4.76 23.22 17.31
N ALA A 174 -4.96 24.38 17.89
CA ALA A 174 -5.35 25.52 17.09
C ALA A 174 -4.10 25.96 16.32
N LEU A 175 -3.96 25.54 15.08
CA LEU A 175 -2.94 26.11 14.19
C LEU A 175 -3.35 27.54 13.91
N VAL A 176 -2.55 28.48 14.36
CA VAL A 176 -2.67 29.90 14.08
C VAL A 176 -2.11 30.18 12.71
#